data_55bb98ac2e17ad2a7ba2ac350c8a2e07
#
_entry.id   55bb98ac2e17ad2a7ba2ac350c8a2e07
#
_cell.length_a   1.000
_cell.length_b   1.000
_cell.length_c   1.000
_cell.angle_alpha   90.00
_cell.angle_beta   90.00
_cell.angle_gamma   90.00
#
_symmetry.space_group_name_H-M   'P 1'
#
loop_
_entity.id
_entity.type
_entity.pdbx_description
1 polymer ?
#
loop_
_entity_poly.entity_id
_entity_poly.type
_entity_poly.pdbx_seq_one_letter_code
_entity_poly.pdbx_strand_id
1 'polypeptide(L)' 'MLELTCIYKELWNGSTNEKRFDSFGVFGKWVADNATEIAILDVIQEEE' A
#
# COMPACT_ATOMS: atom_id res chain seq x y z
N MET A 1 -12.78 -12.08 6.38
CA MET A 1 -12.64 -10.66 6.05
C MET A 1 -11.21 -10.40 5.63
N LEU A 2 -11.00 -9.77 4.49
CA LEU A 2 -9.66 -9.50 3.97
C LEU A 2 -9.13 -8.17 4.49
N GLU A 3 -7.89 -8.16 4.95
CA GLU A 3 -7.20 -6.95 5.32
C GLU A 3 -5.81 -6.95 4.69
N LEU A 4 -5.50 -5.90 3.96
CA LEU A 4 -4.20 -5.71 3.34
C LEU A 4 -3.52 -4.53 4.01
N THR A 5 -2.27 -4.72 4.43
CA THR A 5 -1.44 -3.64 4.94
C THR A 5 -0.27 -3.45 3.99
N CYS A 6 -0.17 -2.26 3.40
CA CYS A 6 0.92 -1.92 2.51
C CYS A 6 1.91 -1.03 3.23
N ILE A 7 3.17 -1.46 3.28
CA ILE A 7 4.25 -0.66 3.82
C ILE A 7 4.97 -0.05 2.63
N TYR A 8 5.04 1.26 2.59
CA TYR A 8 5.59 1.98 1.44
C TYR A 8 6.45 3.16 1.87
N LYS A 9 7.31 3.57 0.97
CA LYS A 9 8.18 4.73 1.16
C LYS A 9 7.74 5.84 0.22
N GLU A 10 7.58 7.04 0.75
CA GLU A 10 7.32 8.22 -0.05
C GLU A 10 8.63 8.73 -0.65
N LEU A 11 8.73 8.75 -1.97
CA LEU A 11 9.98 9.06 -2.65
C LEU A 11 10.40 10.51 -2.52
N TRP A 12 9.43 11.41 -2.32
CA TRP A 12 9.73 12.84 -2.24
C TRP A 12 10.32 13.28 -0.89
N ASN A 13 10.08 12.53 0.18
CA ASN A 13 10.61 12.87 1.51
C ASN A 13 11.33 11.72 2.20
N GLY A 14 11.31 10.52 1.61
CA GLY A 14 11.98 9.36 2.20
C GLY A 14 11.27 8.74 3.41
N SER A 15 10.07 9.18 3.73
CA SER A 15 9.32 8.66 4.87
C SER A 15 8.72 7.28 4.57
N THR A 16 8.76 6.39 5.57
CA THR A 16 8.12 5.09 5.49
C THR A 16 6.78 5.16 6.20
N ASN A 17 5.73 4.70 5.53
CA ASN A 17 4.37 4.73 6.03
C ASN A 17 3.68 3.41 5.78
N GLU A 18 2.54 3.20 6.42
CA GLU A 18 1.68 2.05 6.14
C GLU A 18 0.26 2.51 5.87
N LYS A 19 -0.44 1.74 5.05
CA LYS A 19 -1.84 2.00 4.71
C LYS A 19 -2.58 0.68 4.61
N ARG A 20 -3.80 0.66 5.14
CA ARG A 20 -4.64 -0.53 5.15
C ARG A 20 -5.74 -0.44 4.11
N PHE A 21 -6.06 -1.60 3.53
CA PHE A 21 -7.11 -1.74 2.52
C PHE A 21 -7.94 -2.97 2.83
N ASP A 22 -9.20 -2.94 2.47
CA ASP A 22 -10.12 -4.05 2.67
C ASP A 22 -10.41 -4.83 1.38
N SER A 23 -9.81 -4.42 0.26
CA SER A 23 -9.93 -5.15 -0.99
C SER A 23 -8.71 -4.95 -1.88
N PHE A 24 -8.45 -5.95 -2.74
CA PHE A 24 -7.38 -5.85 -3.73
C PHE A 24 -7.68 -4.77 -4.78
N GLY A 25 -8.94 -4.57 -5.13
CA GLY A 25 -9.33 -3.56 -6.10
C GLY A 25 -8.97 -2.16 -5.65
N VAL A 26 -9.30 -1.82 -4.41
CA VAL A 26 -8.96 -0.51 -3.83
C VAL A 26 -7.46 -0.35 -3.72
N PHE A 27 -6.75 -1.40 -3.26
CA PHE A 27 -5.31 -1.38 -3.15
C PHE A 27 -4.65 -1.15 -4.51
N GLY A 28 -5.06 -1.89 -5.53
CA GLY A 28 -4.49 -1.76 -6.87
C GLY A 28 -4.70 -0.38 -7.47
N LYS A 29 -5.87 0.20 -7.27
CA LYS A 29 -6.17 1.56 -7.74
C LYS A 29 -5.27 2.60 -7.05
N TRP A 30 -5.11 2.48 -5.74
CA TRP A 30 -4.26 3.38 -4.98
C TRP A 30 -2.80 3.28 -5.45
N VAL A 31 -2.30 2.07 -5.66
CA VAL A 31 -0.94 1.87 -6.16
C VAL A 31 -0.77 2.51 -7.54
N ALA A 32 -1.73 2.31 -8.43
CA ALA A 32 -1.68 2.89 -9.77
C ALA A 32 -1.68 4.42 -9.73
N ASP A 33 -2.49 5.00 -8.84
CA ASP A 33 -2.59 6.45 -8.70
C ASP A 33 -1.32 7.08 -8.11
N ASN A 34 -0.53 6.31 -7.38
CA ASN A 34 0.67 6.80 -6.69
C ASN A 34 1.98 6.16 -7.17
N ALA A 35 1.93 5.44 -8.29
CA ALA A 35 3.05 4.60 -8.73
C ALA A 35 4.38 5.34 -8.92
N THR A 36 4.33 6.63 -9.28
CA THR A 36 5.53 7.44 -9.49
C THR A 36 6.02 8.14 -8.22
N GLU A 37 5.24 8.10 -7.15
CA GLU A 37 5.51 8.85 -5.92
C GLU A 37 5.93 7.98 -4.75
N ILE A 38 5.72 6.67 -4.85
CA ILE A 38 5.99 5.74 -3.76
C ILE A 38 6.76 4.52 -4.25
N ALA A 39 7.44 3.86 -3.30
CA ALA A 39 8.03 2.55 -3.52
C ALA A 39 7.39 1.58 -2.52
N ILE A 40 6.83 0.48 -3.01
CA ILE A 40 6.24 -0.53 -2.15
C ILE A 40 7.35 -1.36 -1.52
N LEU A 41 7.37 -1.43 -0.20
CA LEU A 41 8.37 -2.18 0.55
C LEU A 41 7.86 -3.56 0.94
N ASP A 42 6.60 -3.66 1.33
CA ASP A 42 6.01 -4.93 1.72
C ASP A 42 4.50 -4.86 1.65
N VAL A 43 3.86 -6.01 1.47
CA VAL A 43 2.40 -6.13 1.51
C VAL A 43 2.07 -7.33 2.39
N ILE A 44 1.31 -7.06 3.45
CA ILE A 44 0.91 -8.09 4.40
C ILE A 44 -0.58 -8.36 4.20
N GLN A 45 -0.92 -9.61 3.93
CA GLN A 45 -2.30 -10.02 3.75
C GLN A 45 -2.75 -10.82 4.96
N GLU A 46 -3.86 -10.40 5.55
CA GLU A 46 -4.51 -11.13 6.62
C GLU A 46 -5.94 -11.43 6.20
N GLU A 47 -6.38 -12.65 6.47
CA GLU A 47 -7.71 -13.10 6.10
C GLU A 47 -8.33 -13.85 7.27
N GLU A 48 -9.53 -13.42 7.66
CA GLU A 48 -10.32 -14.04 8.72
C GLU A 48 -11.59 -14.67 8.18
#